data_52e59e1150253b0c4cf02976d4bdc89c
#
_entry.id   52e59e1150253b0c4cf02976d4bdc89c
#
_cell.length_a   1.000
_cell.length_b   1.000
_cell.length_c   1.000
_cell.angle_alpha   90.00
_cell.angle_beta   90.00
_cell.angle_gamma   90.00
#
_symmetry.space_group_name_H-M   'P 1'
#
loop_
_entity.id
_entity.type
_entity.pdbx_description
1 polymer ?
#
loop_
_entity_poly.entity_id
_entity_poly.type
_entity_poly.pdbx_seq_one_letter_code
_entity_poly.pdbx_strand_id
1 'polypeptide(L)'
;QYMERFIMQDLIAWKNREDRKPLILLGARQVGKTYILKEFGQREFENVAYINCDNNAMAKDLFASDYNIDRILLTIGAITGVNIEAGKTLIIMDEIQELHRGLASLKYFCENAREYHVAVAGSLLGLSLHQGESYPVGKVNTLEMYPMTFEEFLWARGFKQRMDLLQHGMWDVVKSLRTLYIQHLREYYLVGGMPEAVNKFIETNDANAVREVQEEIIRAYEKDISKHAPKEQVVRINQVWNSIPSQLAKENKKFIYGVVKQGARAKDYELAIQWLIDAGLVYKISRVKTLGLPLKIHEDISAFKLYLLDCGLLGAMSKTPPAMLLLPSNDNTGKGDFTENFVCCQLESLRQIPIYYYSKENSQLELDFVIQVGMQVIPVEVKAEENLQSKSLKATIAKYPGMKGLRFSMSDYREQDGITNVPLYGARGYLEAFI
;
A
#
# COMPACT_ATOMS: atom_id res chain seq x y z
N GLN A 1 21.99 -2.92 2.32
CA GLN A 1 21.89 -1.94 1.24
C GLN A 1 20.79 -0.93 1.56
N TYR A 2 21.05 0.32 1.30
CA TYR A 2 20.18 1.44 1.62
C TYR A 2 19.01 1.52 0.64
N MET A 3 17.77 1.54 1.14
CA MET A 3 16.56 1.68 0.32
C MET A 3 15.86 3.02 0.59
N GLU A 4 15.82 3.88 -0.40
CA GLU A 4 15.07 5.14 -0.32
C GLU A 4 13.57 4.90 -0.46
N ARG A 5 12.81 5.64 0.34
CA ARG A 5 11.34 5.58 0.33
C ARG A 5 10.77 7.00 0.34
N PHE A 6 9.71 7.23 -0.42
CA PHE A 6 9.06 8.54 -0.48
C PHE A 6 8.52 9.01 0.87
N ILE A 7 8.11 8.08 1.72
CA ILE A 7 7.60 8.38 3.06
C ILE A 7 8.61 9.12 3.95
N MET A 8 9.91 9.07 3.63
CA MET A 8 10.93 9.82 4.35
C MET A 8 10.62 11.32 4.37
N GLN A 9 10.10 11.87 3.29
CA GLN A 9 9.70 13.29 3.23
C GLN A 9 8.54 13.59 4.17
N ASP A 10 7.58 12.68 4.29
CA ASP A 10 6.47 12.82 5.22
C ASP A 10 6.92 12.74 6.67
N LEU A 11 7.91 11.90 6.96
CA LEU A 11 8.52 11.79 8.30
C LEU A 11 9.27 13.07 8.66
N ILE A 12 10.03 13.64 7.73
CA ILE A 12 10.73 14.93 7.93
C ILE A 12 9.72 16.05 8.12
N ALA A 13 8.65 16.10 7.33
CA ALA A 13 7.59 17.06 7.49
C ALA A 13 6.92 16.93 8.86
N TRP A 14 6.64 15.71 9.33
CA TRP A 14 6.13 15.47 10.68
C TRP A 14 7.06 16.01 11.77
N LYS A 15 8.36 15.74 11.67
CA LYS A 15 9.36 16.24 12.63
C LYS A 15 9.27 17.75 12.81
N ASN A 16 9.07 18.48 11.73
CA ASN A 16 9.13 19.94 11.69
C ASN A 16 7.77 20.63 11.91
N ARG A 17 6.69 19.89 12.15
CA ARG A 17 5.38 20.48 12.43
C ARG A 17 5.34 21.17 13.78
N GLU A 18 4.78 22.36 13.84
CA GLU A 18 4.54 23.10 15.09
C GLU A 18 3.53 22.40 16.00
N ASP A 19 2.49 21.82 15.39
CA ASP A 19 1.41 21.09 16.07
C ASP A 19 1.68 19.57 16.17
N ARG A 20 2.94 19.15 16.07
CA ARG A 20 3.36 17.74 16.08
C ARG A 20 2.82 17.00 17.30
N LYS A 21 2.29 15.82 17.05
CA LYS A 21 1.87 14.81 18.02
C LYS A 21 2.71 13.55 17.86
N PRO A 22 2.70 12.63 18.83
CA PRO A 22 3.31 11.32 18.61
C PRO A 22 2.83 10.69 17.31
N LEU A 23 3.75 10.05 16.59
CA LEU A 23 3.47 9.44 15.29
C LEU A 23 3.16 7.97 15.43
N ILE A 24 2.10 7.53 14.76
CA ILE A 24 1.84 6.12 14.49
C ILE A 24 2.11 5.84 13.02
N LEU A 25 3.10 5.01 12.74
CA LEU A 25 3.38 4.50 11.39
C LEU A 25 2.66 3.17 11.20
N LEU A 26 1.63 3.19 10.38
CA LEU A 26 0.78 2.05 10.03
C LEU A 26 1.26 1.40 8.73
N GLY A 27 0.91 0.15 8.54
CA GLY A 27 1.14 -0.60 7.31
C GLY A 27 1.08 -2.10 7.54
N ALA A 28 0.90 -2.87 6.48
CA ALA A 28 0.97 -4.31 6.54
C ALA A 28 2.33 -4.77 7.11
N ARG A 29 2.39 -5.99 7.58
CA ARG A 29 3.68 -6.56 8.02
C ARG A 29 4.65 -6.63 6.83
N GLN A 30 5.93 -6.44 7.13
CA GLN A 30 7.04 -6.56 6.19
C GLN A 30 7.10 -5.52 5.07
N VAL A 31 6.42 -4.37 5.21
CA VAL A 31 6.54 -3.26 4.24
C VAL A 31 7.72 -2.33 4.52
N GLY A 32 8.46 -2.54 5.62
CA GLY A 32 9.68 -1.80 5.94
C GLY A 32 9.54 -0.72 7.02
N LYS A 33 8.51 -0.77 7.87
CA LYS A 33 8.27 0.24 8.92
C LYS A 33 9.44 0.43 9.88
N THR A 34 9.94 -0.66 10.43
CA THR A 34 11.09 -0.63 11.36
C THR A 34 12.31 -0.02 10.71
N TYR A 35 12.62 -0.45 9.50
CA TYR A 35 13.76 0.05 8.75
C TYR A 35 13.67 1.55 8.53
N ILE A 36 12.54 2.05 8.03
CA ILE A 36 12.41 3.48 7.70
C ILE A 36 12.45 4.38 8.95
N LEU A 37 11.89 3.95 10.07
CA LEU A 37 11.96 4.71 11.32
C LEU A 37 13.39 4.80 11.85
N LYS A 38 14.16 3.71 11.79
CA LYS A 38 15.58 3.71 12.17
C LYS A 38 16.40 4.63 11.26
N GLU A 39 16.20 4.56 9.96
CA GLU A 39 16.85 5.44 8.99
C GLU A 39 16.49 6.91 9.23
N PHE A 40 15.22 7.18 9.47
CA PHE A 40 14.77 8.53 9.82
C PHE A 40 15.47 9.06 11.08
N GLY A 41 15.57 8.22 12.10
CA GLY A 41 16.26 8.57 13.33
C GLY A 41 17.76 8.85 13.11
N GLN A 42 18.44 8.03 12.32
CA GLN A 42 19.86 8.19 12.02
C GLN A 42 20.17 9.45 11.20
N ARG A 43 19.26 9.82 10.29
CA ARG A 43 19.45 10.99 9.42
C ARG A 43 19.11 12.30 10.10
N GLU A 44 18.06 12.31 10.89
CA GLU A 44 17.40 13.55 11.33
C GLU A 44 17.58 13.86 12.82
N PHE A 45 18.16 12.94 13.60
CA PHE A 45 18.36 13.10 15.04
C PHE A 45 19.79 12.80 15.45
N GLU A 46 20.20 13.29 16.62
CA GLU A 46 21.53 13.02 17.16
C GLU A 46 21.67 11.58 17.63
N ASN A 47 20.59 11.00 18.18
CA ASN A 47 20.55 9.61 18.59
C ASN A 47 19.12 9.04 18.52
N VAL A 48 19.03 7.72 18.67
CA VAL A 48 17.77 6.95 18.57
C VAL A 48 17.65 6.04 19.76
N ALA A 49 16.53 6.13 20.48
CA ALA A 49 16.15 5.18 21.52
C ALA A 49 15.11 4.21 20.92
N TYR A 50 15.55 3.02 20.54
CA TYR A 50 14.72 2.01 19.90
C TYR A 50 14.36 0.89 20.84
N ILE A 51 13.06 0.61 20.97
CA ILE A 51 12.52 -0.54 21.70
C ILE A 51 11.67 -1.37 20.77
N ASN A 52 12.01 -2.66 20.65
CA ASN A 52 11.08 -3.65 20.10
C ASN A 52 10.21 -4.16 21.27
N CYS A 53 8.91 -3.89 21.19
CA CYS A 53 7.96 -4.22 22.26
C CYS A 53 7.49 -5.67 22.22
N ASP A 54 7.75 -6.39 21.11
CA ASP A 54 7.40 -7.78 21.00
C ASP A 54 8.35 -8.65 21.84
N ASN A 55 7.75 -9.44 22.73
CA ASN A 55 8.46 -10.38 23.60
C ASN A 55 9.65 -9.75 24.36
N ASN A 56 9.49 -8.53 24.85
CA ASN A 56 10.51 -7.78 25.58
C ASN A 56 10.20 -7.73 27.07
N ALA A 57 10.87 -8.56 27.84
CA ALA A 57 10.65 -8.65 29.29
C ALA A 57 10.95 -7.35 30.05
N MET A 58 11.94 -6.57 29.60
CA MET A 58 12.31 -5.30 30.26
C MET A 58 11.29 -4.20 29.98
N ALA A 59 10.65 -4.21 28.80
CA ALA A 59 9.67 -3.20 28.42
C ALA A 59 8.24 -3.56 28.87
N LYS A 60 7.98 -4.81 29.26
CA LYS A 60 6.65 -5.36 29.54
C LYS A 60 5.84 -4.50 30.51
N ASP A 61 6.46 -3.99 31.56
CA ASP A 61 5.79 -3.24 32.62
C ASP A 61 5.96 -1.71 32.49
N LEU A 62 6.47 -1.24 31.36
CA LEU A 62 6.80 0.17 31.15
C LEU A 62 5.61 1.12 31.43
N PHE A 63 4.40 0.71 31.05
CA PHE A 63 3.16 1.48 31.20
C PHE A 63 2.17 0.83 32.18
N ALA A 64 2.55 -0.22 32.87
CA ALA A 64 1.62 -1.04 33.64
C ALA A 64 1.06 -0.31 34.88
N SER A 65 1.90 0.48 35.57
CA SER A 65 1.52 1.15 36.84
C SER A 65 0.96 2.54 36.63
N ASP A 66 1.59 3.33 35.78
CA ASP A 66 1.21 4.73 35.54
C ASP A 66 1.78 5.25 34.21
N TYR A 67 1.48 6.51 33.90
CA TYR A 67 2.02 7.25 32.75
C TYR A 67 2.88 8.44 33.21
N ASN A 68 3.68 8.26 34.26
CA ASN A 68 4.65 9.25 34.65
C ASN A 68 5.76 9.34 33.62
N ILE A 69 5.77 10.42 32.85
CA ILE A 69 6.66 10.60 31.71
C ILE A 69 8.13 10.59 32.12
N ASP A 70 8.49 11.24 33.22
CA ASP A 70 9.89 11.28 33.67
C ASP A 70 10.41 9.88 33.98
N ARG A 71 9.61 9.08 34.70
CA ARG A 71 9.93 7.67 34.97
C ARG A 71 10.04 6.86 33.67
N ILE A 72 9.11 7.04 32.77
CA ILE A 72 9.08 6.32 31.49
C ILE A 72 10.33 6.64 30.65
N LEU A 73 10.67 7.91 30.53
CA LEU A 73 11.87 8.35 29.77
C LEU A 73 13.17 7.83 30.38
N LEU A 74 13.30 7.85 31.72
CA LEU A 74 14.45 7.28 32.42
C LEU A 74 14.55 5.78 32.19
N THR A 75 13.41 5.08 32.21
CA THR A 75 13.36 3.63 31.98
C THR A 75 13.73 3.28 30.54
N ILE A 76 13.19 4.01 29.57
CA ILE A 76 13.55 3.83 28.15
C ILE A 76 15.03 4.10 27.94
N GLY A 77 15.57 5.15 28.53
CA GLY A 77 17.00 5.46 28.49
C GLY A 77 17.86 4.33 29.04
N ALA A 78 17.47 3.77 30.19
CA ALA A 78 18.18 2.66 30.82
C ALA A 78 18.11 1.37 30.00
N ILE A 79 16.96 1.05 29.41
CA ILE A 79 16.78 -0.13 28.55
C ILE A 79 17.61 -0.01 27.26
N THR A 80 17.64 1.17 26.64
CA THR A 80 18.28 1.37 25.35
C THR A 80 19.75 1.79 25.44
N GLY A 81 20.20 2.22 26.61
CA GLY A 81 21.54 2.79 26.81
C GLY A 81 21.72 4.17 26.18
N VAL A 82 20.62 4.86 25.87
CA VAL A 82 20.63 6.16 25.20
C VAL A 82 20.22 7.26 26.17
N ASN A 83 20.95 8.37 26.17
CA ASN A 83 20.54 9.59 26.86
C ASN A 83 19.46 10.30 26.04
N ILE A 84 18.23 10.30 26.54
CA ILE A 84 17.08 10.88 25.84
C ILE A 84 17.00 12.37 26.09
N GLU A 85 17.16 13.14 25.02
CA GLU A 85 17.06 14.61 25.05
C GLU A 85 15.97 15.11 24.13
N ALA A 86 15.16 16.04 24.64
CA ALA A 86 14.11 16.68 23.86
C ALA A 86 14.67 17.34 22.60
N GLY A 87 14.03 17.08 21.47
CA GLY A 87 14.41 17.62 20.17
C GLY A 87 15.63 16.97 19.51
N LYS A 88 16.40 16.17 20.22
CA LYS A 88 17.65 15.54 19.72
C LYS A 88 17.52 14.03 19.55
N THR A 89 16.70 13.38 20.35
CA THR A 89 16.49 11.93 20.34
C THR A 89 15.17 11.58 19.68
N LEU A 90 15.19 10.61 18.77
CA LEU A 90 13.96 9.94 18.32
C LEU A 90 13.72 8.71 19.18
N ILE A 91 12.57 8.66 19.83
CA ILE A 91 12.10 7.47 20.56
C ILE A 91 11.25 6.64 19.59
N ILE A 92 11.67 5.40 19.36
CA ILE A 92 10.93 4.45 18.51
C ILE A 92 10.45 3.30 19.37
N MET A 93 9.13 3.08 19.39
CA MET A 93 8.52 1.90 19.99
C MET A 93 7.87 1.07 18.89
N ASP A 94 8.53 -0.02 18.55
CA ASP A 94 8.10 -0.94 17.48
C ASP A 94 7.18 -2.01 18.04
N GLU A 95 6.15 -2.41 17.30
CA GLU A 95 5.10 -3.34 17.73
C GLU A 95 4.44 -2.91 19.05
N ILE A 96 4.06 -1.64 19.14
CA ILE A 96 3.54 -1.00 20.38
C ILE A 96 2.34 -1.74 20.96
N GLN A 97 1.54 -2.41 20.14
CA GLN A 97 0.36 -3.17 20.57
C GLN A 97 0.71 -4.36 21.50
N GLU A 98 1.96 -4.81 21.48
CA GLU A 98 2.43 -5.90 22.35
C GLU A 98 2.67 -5.45 23.80
N LEU A 99 2.74 -4.15 24.06
CA LEU A 99 2.80 -3.60 25.40
C LEU A 99 1.42 -3.29 25.96
N HIS A 100 1.11 -3.85 27.11
CA HIS A 100 -0.10 -3.49 27.84
C HIS A 100 -0.13 -1.98 28.12
N ARG A 101 -1.22 -1.31 27.73
CA ARG A 101 -1.42 0.14 27.83
C ARG A 101 -0.42 0.98 27.00
N GLY A 102 0.35 0.33 26.11
CA GLY A 102 1.38 1.03 25.30
C GLY A 102 0.78 2.06 24.36
N LEU A 103 -0.26 1.69 23.60
CA LEU A 103 -0.90 2.59 22.65
C LEU A 103 -1.53 3.80 23.37
N ALA A 104 -2.17 3.59 24.52
CA ALA A 104 -2.76 4.66 25.34
C ALA A 104 -1.70 5.64 25.88
N SER A 105 -0.45 5.22 26.04
CA SER A 105 0.64 6.09 26.50
C SER A 105 0.87 7.30 25.61
N LEU A 106 0.55 7.19 24.32
CA LEU A 106 0.75 8.26 23.34
C LEU A 106 -0.04 9.51 23.66
N LYS A 107 -1.22 9.36 24.27
CA LYS A 107 -1.99 10.49 24.78
C LYS A 107 -1.18 11.33 25.76
N TYR A 108 -0.51 10.66 26.68
CA TYR A 108 0.26 11.31 27.75
C TYR A 108 1.55 11.93 27.22
N PHE A 109 2.22 11.31 26.25
CA PHE A 109 3.32 11.95 25.53
C PHE A 109 2.86 13.22 24.81
N CYS A 110 1.70 13.18 24.17
CA CYS A 110 1.14 14.35 23.50
C CYS A 110 0.82 15.50 24.46
N GLU A 111 0.22 15.20 25.61
CA GLU A 111 -0.24 16.21 26.57
C GLU A 111 0.89 16.75 27.46
N ASN A 112 1.83 15.92 27.87
CA ASN A 112 2.79 16.22 28.91
C ASN A 112 4.26 16.26 28.45
N ALA A 113 4.58 15.78 27.25
CA ALA A 113 5.96 15.66 26.78
C ALA A 113 6.07 15.84 25.25
N ARG A 114 5.36 16.80 24.69
CA ARG A 114 5.32 17.05 23.25
C ARG A 114 6.68 17.46 22.67
N GLU A 115 7.56 17.98 23.48
CA GLU A 115 8.95 18.32 23.13
C GLU A 115 9.79 17.10 22.73
N TYR A 116 9.40 15.91 23.18
CA TYR A 116 10.04 14.65 22.78
C TYR A 116 9.41 14.12 21.49
N HIS A 117 10.24 13.62 20.60
CA HIS A 117 9.82 13.01 19.35
C HIS A 117 9.58 11.50 19.57
N VAL A 118 8.33 11.09 19.52
CA VAL A 118 7.93 9.71 19.70
C VAL A 118 7.30 9.20 18.42
N ALA A 119 7.84 8.14 17.86
CA ALA A 119 7.28 7.41 16.73
C ALA A 119 7.07 5.95 17.10
N VAL A 120 5.89 5.44 16.84
CA VAL A 120 5.58 4.03 17.06
C VAL A 120 5.22 3.37 15.74
N ALA A 121 5.60 2.11 15.60
CA ALA A 121 5.17 1.27 14.50
C ALA A 121 4.27 0.17 15.02
N GLY A 122 3.28 -0.17 14.23
CA GLY A 122 2.42 -1.30 14.47
C GLY A 122 1.85 -1.83 13.18
N SER A 123 1.56 -3.12 13.12
CA SER A 123 0.78 -3.66 12.02
C SER A 123 -0.65 -3.10 12.10
N LEU A 124 -1.26 -2.85 10.95
CA LEU A 124 -2.67 -2.43 10.88
C LEU A 124 -3.56 -3.38 11.70
N LEU A 125 -3.28 -4.67 11.61
CA LEU A 125 -3.98 -5.70 12.33
C LEU A 125 -3.80 -5.60 13.86
N GLY A 126 -2.56 -5.45 14.32
CA GLY A 126 -2.27 -5.35 15.75
C GLY A 126 -2.97 -4.18 16.42
N LEU A 127 -3.11 -3.07 15.71
CA LEU A 127 -3.79 -1.87 16.22
C LEU A 127 -5.31 -1.98 16.18
N SER A 128 -5.88 -2.63 15.16
CA SER A 128 -7.34 -2.82 15.04
C SER A 128 -7.89 -3.81 16.08
N LEU A 129 -7.12 -4.82 16.47
CA LEU A 129 -7.52 -5.81 17.47
C LEU A 129 -7.55 -5.25 18.91
N HIS A 130 -6.83 -4.16 19.17
CA HIS A 130 -6.73 -3.53 20.49
C HIS A 130 -7.68 -2.34 20.66
N GLN A 131 -8.71 -2.21 19.83
CA GLN A 131 -9.74 -1.16 19.94
C GLN A 131 -10.50 -1.16 21.27
N GLY A 132 -10.34 -2.18 22.11
CA GLY A 132 -10.87 -2.22 23.48
C GLY A 132 -10.04 -1.46 24.50
N GLU A 133 -8.76 -1.18 24.22
CA GLU A 133 -7.94 -0.24 24.98
C GLU A 133 -8.08 1.14 24.35
N SER A 134 -8.14 2.20 25.16
CA SER A 134 -8.44 3.54 24.70
C SER A 134 -7.42 4.02 23.63
N TYR A 135 -7.84 3.94 22.37
CA TYR A 135 -7.08 4.51 21.26
C TYR A 135 -6.95 6.02 21.47
N PRO A 136 -5.76 6.61 21.31
CA PRO A 136 -5.52 8.02 21.63
C PRO A 136 -6.07 8.96 20.55
N VAL A 137 -7.38 8.97 20.38
CA VAL A 137 -8.07 9.79 19.37
C VAL A 137 -7.71 11.27 19.53
N GLY A 138 -7.31 11.90 18.43
CA GLY A 138 -6.94 13.33 18.42
C GLY A 138 -5.59 13.65 19.07
N LYS A 139 -4.87 12.67 19.58
CA LYS A 139 -3.58 12.84 20.28
C LYS A 139 -2.38 12.28 19.53
N VAL A 140 -2.59 11.81 18.31
CA VAL A 140 -1.56 11.24 17.46
C VAL A 140 -1.65 11.78 16.04
N ASN A 141 -0.51 11.78 15.34
CA ASN A 141 -0.45 11.87 13.89
C ASN A 141 -0.27 10.47 13.31
N THR A 142 -0.85 10.23 12.16
CA THR A 142 -0.81 8.91 11.52
C THR A 142 -0.24 9.02 10.12
N LEU A 143 0.69 8.14 9.80
CA LEU A 143 1.18 7.92 8.44
C LEU A 143 0.98 6.44 8.09
N GLU A 144 0.66 6.17 6.86
CA GLU A 144 0.48 4.82 6.35
C GLU A 144 1.57 4.49 5.33
N MET A 145 2.17 3.32 5.47
CA MET A 145 3.25 2.83 4.62
C MET A 145 2.77 1.64 3.80
N TYR A 146 3.07 1.70 2.52
CA TYR A 146 2.72 0.67 1.52
C TYR A 146 3.97 -0.08 1.06
N PRO A 147 3.83 -1.21 0.36
CA PRO A 147 4.94 -1.80 -0.38
C PRO A 147 5.58 -0.77 -1.31
N MET A 148 6.82 -1.00 -1.71
CA MET A 148 7.55 -0.09 -2.58
C MET A 148 6.83 0.12 -3.91
N THR A 149 6.73 1.38 -4.33
CA THR A 149 6.21 1.75 -5.63
C THR A 149 7.19 1.36 -6.74
N PHE A 150 6.74 1.43 -7.99
CA PHE A 150 7.63 1.21 -9.15
C PHE A 150 8.81 2.20 -9.14
N GLU A 151 8.55 3.46 -8.82
CA GLU A 151 9.60 4.50 -8.72
C GLU A 151 10.59 4.19 -7.60
N GLU A 152 10.13 3.78 -6.43
CA GLU A 152 11.00 3.37 -5.33
C GLU A 152 11.83 2.12 -5.69
N PHE A 153 11.26 1.20 -6.44
CA PHE A 153 11.97 0.05 -6.99
C PHE A 153 13.11 0.46 -7.94
N LEU A 154 12.88 1.40 -8.84
CA LEU A 154 13.92 1.97 -9.69
C LEU A 154 15.02 2.62 -8.86
N TRP A 155 14.63 3.38 -7.85
CA TRP A 155 15.55 4.08 -6.96
C TRP A 155 16.44 3.10 -6.19
N ALA A 156 15.85 2.06 -5.60
CA ALA A 156 16.58 1.01 -4.89
C ALA A 156 17.60 0.28 -5.79
N ARG A 157 17.32 0.16 -7.08
CA ARG A 157 18.21 -0.44 -8.06
C ARG A 157 19.30 0.52 -8.58
N GLY A 158 19.37 1.73 -8.08
CA GLY A 158 20.35 2.73 -8.52
C GLY A 158 19.93 3.53 -9.76
N PHE A 159 18.68 3.45 -10.17
CA PHE A 159 18.16 4.13 -11.37
C PHE A 159 17.38 5.40 -11.02
N LYS A 160 17.93 6.21 -10.11
CA LYS A 160 17.28 7.46 -9.67
C LYS A 160 16.93 8.38 -10.83
N GLN A 161 17.80 8.54 -11.82
CA GLN A 161 17.52 9.39 -12.97
C GLN A 161 16.29 8.92 -13.75
N ARG A 162 16.12 7.61 -13.91
CA ARG A 162 14.95 7.04 -14.59
C ARG A 162 13.65 7.29 -13.80
N MET A 163 13.75 7.21 -12.47
CA MET A 163 12.65 7.57 -11.59
C MET A 163 12.31 9.05 -11.72
N ASP A 164 13.30 9.94 -11.66
CA ASP A 164 13.12 11.39 -11.77
C ASP A 164 12.44 11.79 -13.08
N LEU A 165 12.76 11.16 -14.19
CA LEU A 165 12.12 11.40 -15.49
C LEU A 165 10.61 11.12 -15.45
N LEU A 166 10.20 10.06 -14.78
CA LEU A 166 8.78 9.73 -14.60
C LEU A 166 8.06 10.75 -13.70
N GLN A 167 8.69 11.12 -12.59
CA GLN A 167 8.12 12.07 -11.65
C GLN A 167 7.97 13.48 -12.21
N HIS A 168 8.89 13.90 -13.08
CA HIS A 168 8.84 15.22 -13.71
C HIS A 168 8.11 15.24 -15.07
N GLY A 169 7.52 14.12 -15.46
CA GLY A 169 6.74 14.04 -16.70
C GLY A 169 7.55 14.31 -17.96
N MET A 170 8.81 13.90 -18.00
CA MET A 170 9.71 14.06 -19.14
C MET A 170 9.42 13.02 -20.24
N TRP A 171 8.19 13.05 -20.76
CA TRP A 171 7.65 11.97 -21.61
C TRP A 171 8.40 11.76 -22.91
N ASP A 172 8.98 12.78 -23.49
CA ASP A 172 9.79 12.64 -24.71
C ASP A 172 11.07 11.83 -24.45
N VAL A 173 11.71 12.07 -23.30
CA VAL A 173 12.88 11.31 -22.88
C VAL A 173 12.48 9.88 -22.46
N VAL A 174 11.39 9.75 -21.72
CA VAL A 174 10.83 8.45 -21.33
C VAL A 174 10.54 7.59 -22.55
N LYS A 175 9.94 8.16 -23.60
CA LYS A 175 9.72 7.48 -24.89
C LYS A 175 10.99 6.94 -25.49
N SER A 176 12.07 7.71 -25.46
CA SER A 176 13.38 7.29 -25.98
C SER A 176 13.98 6.09 -25.19
N LEU A 177 13.57 5.93 -23.94
CA LEU A 177 14.02 4.86 -23.03
C LEU A 177 12.98 3.75 -22.87
N ARG A 178 11.99 3.69 -23.72
CA ARG A 178 10.84 2.78 -23.63
C ARG A 178 11.24 1.34 -23.34
N THR A 179 12.20 0.80 -24.06
CA THR A 179 12.64 -0.60 -23.91
C THR A 179 13.15 -0.87 -22.51
N LEU A 180 13.89 0.07 -21.90
CA LEU A 180 14.38 -0.06 -20.54
C LEU A 180 13.24 -0.03 -19.53
N TYR A 181 12.29 0.89 -19.67
CA TYR A 181 11.15 0.97 -18.75
C TYR A 181 10.26 -0.26 -18.83
N ILE A 182 10.00 -0.78 -20.01
CA ILE A 182 9.23 -2.02 -20.18
C ILE A 182 9.92 -3.20 -19.49
N GLN A 183 11.24 -3.31 -19.64
CA GLN A 183 12.01 -4.34 -18.93
C GLN A 183 11.88 -4.20 -17.42
N HIS A 184 12.04 -2.99 -16.89
CA HIS A 184 11.88 -2.73 -15.46
C HIS A 184 10.46 -3.00 -14.96
N LEU A 185 9.45 -2.69 -15.76
CA LEU A 185 8.06 -3.00 -15.41
C LEU A 185 7.82 -4.50 -15.29
N ARG A 186 8.37 -5.29 -16.24
CA ARG A 186 8.31 -6.76 -16.19
C ARG A 186 9.02 -7.31 -14.96
N GLU A 187 10.19 -6.77 -14.64
CA GLU A 187 10.93 -7.13 -13.42
C GLU A 187 10.09 -6.80 -12.17
N TYR A 188 9.45 -5.63 -12.13
CA TYR A 188 8.59 -5.25 -11.02
C TYR A 188 7.35 -6.14 -10.90
N TYR A 189 6.75 -6.57 -12.00
CA TYR A 189 5.64 -7.53 -11.96
C TYR A 189 6.06 -8.85 -11.31
N LEU A 190 7.30 -9.28 -11.52
CA LEU A 190 7.85 -10.45 -10.85
C LEU A 190 8.16 -10.19 -9.37
N VAL A 191 8.91 -9.14 -9.11
CA VAL A 191 9.49 -8.85 -7.78
C VAL A 191 8.48 -8.20 -6.85
N GLY A 192 7.66 -7.29 -7.40
CA GLY A 192 6.78 -6.46 -6.60
C GLY A 192 7.52 -5.43 -5.76
N GLY A 193 6.84 -4.95 -4.72
CA GLY A 193 7.30 -3.88 -3.84
C GLY A 193 7.60 -4.29 -2.41
N MET A 194 7.58 -5.58 -2.07
CA MET A 194 7.99 -6.01 -0.73
C MET A 194 9.50 -5.84 -0.58
N PRO A 195 9.98 -5.06 0.41
CA PRO A 195 11.40 -4.69 0.50
C PRO A 195 12.36 -5.89 0.52
N GLU A 196 12.00 -6.95 1.21
CA GLU A 196 12.83 -8.16 1.27
C GLU A 196 12.98 -8.84 -0.10
N ALA A 197 11.90 -8.89 -0.87
CA ALA A 197 11.92 -9.42 -2.23
C ALA A 197 12.74 -8.52 -3.17
N VAL A 198 12.57 -7.20 -3.08
CA VAL A 198 13.36 -6.23 -3.84
C VAL A 198 14.85 -6.37 -3.53
N ASN A 199 15.21 -6.45 -2.25
CA ASN A 199 16.59 -6.63 -1.82
C ASN A 199 17.18 -7.94 -2.34
N LYS A 200 16.43 -9.04 -2.25
CA LYS A 200 16.86 -10.34 -2.79
C LYS A 200 17.14 -10.27 -4.29
N PHE A 201 16.30 -9.59 -5.05
CA PHE A 201 16.50 -9.39 -6.48
C PHE A 201 17.76 -8.57 -6.79
N ILE A 202 17.99 -7.49 -6.03
CA ILE A 202 19.20 -6.66 -6.17
C ILE A 202 20.47 -7.48 -5.90
N GLU A 203 20.45 -8.32 -4.86
CA GLU A 203 21.61 -9.12 -4.46
C GLU A 203 21.90 -10.29 -5.40
N THR A 204 20.87 -10.95 -5.91
CA THR A 204 21.03 -12.24 -6.63
C THR A 204 20.70 -12.19 -8.10
N ASN A 205 19.86 -11.23 -8.51
CA ASN A 205 19.25 -11.22 -9.86
C ASN A 205 18.62 -12.58 -10.25
N ASP A 206 18.12 -13.31 -9.26
CA ASP A 206 17.56 -14.64 -9.42
C ASP A 206 16.06 -14.65 -9.10
N ALA A 207 15.25 -14.92 -10.10
CA ALA A 207 13.79 -14.98 -9.98
C ALA A 207 13.30 -16.07 -9.01
N ASN A 208 14.01 -17.20 -8.94
CA ASN A 208 13.64 -18.28 -8.02
C ASN A 208 13.90 -17.88 -6.56
N ALA A 209 15.04 -17.25 -6.29
CA ALA A 209 15.36 -16.73 -4.96
C ALA A 209 14.33 -15.68 -4.49
N VAL A 210 13.88 -14.80 -5.38
CA VAL A 210 12.81 -13.84 -5.11
C VAL A 210 11.49 -14.56 -4.79
N ARG A 211 11.14 -15.57 -5.56
CA ARG A 211 9.92 -16.35 -5.36
C ARG A 211 9.90 -17.05 -3.99
N GLU A 212 11.03 -17.60 -3.56
CA GLU A 212 11.17 -18.20 -2.22
C GLU A 212 10.87 -17.17 -1.11
N VAL A 213 11.41 -15.96 -1.23
CA VAL A 213 11.13 -14.85 -0.29
C VAL A 213 9.64 -14.51 -0.27
N GLN A 214 9.03 -14.39 -1.45
CA GLN A 214 7.60 -14.08 -1.56
C GLN A 214 6.72 -15.16 -0.92
N GLU A 215 7.05 -16.42 -1.11
CA GLU A 215 6.34 -17.55 -0.48
C GLU A 215 6.50 -17.56 1.04
N GLU A 216 7.65 -17.16 1.55
CA GLU A 216 7.86 -17.00 3.01
C GLU A 216 7.01 -15.85 3.57
N ILE A 217 6.91 -14.72 2.86
CA ILE A 217 6.04 -13.61 3.25
C ILE A 217 4.58 -14.06 3.30
N ILE A 218 4.12 -14.79 2.29
CA ILE A 218 2.75 -15.32 2.25
C ILE A 218 2.49 -16.26 3.44
N ARG A 219 3.43 -17.17 3.72
CA ARG A 219 3.33 -18.06 4.88
C ARG A 219 3.28 -17.28 6.20
N ALA A 220 4.02 -16.18 6.31
CA ALA A 220 3.96 -15.32 7.48
C ALA A 220 2.59 -14.68 7.66
N TYR A 221 1.96 -14.22 6.58
CA TYR A 221 0.60 -13.69 6.62
C TYR A 221 -0.43 -14.75 7.01
N GLU A 222 -0.31 -15.96 6.50
CA GLU A 222 -1.16 -17.10 6.87
C GLU A 222 -1.03 -17.46 8.35
N LYS A 223 0.18 -17.39 8.90
CA LYS A 223 0.41 -17.55 10.35
C LYS A 223 -0.24 -16.44 11.16
N ASP A 224 -0.19 -15.21 10.69
CA ASP A 224 -0.87 -14.08 11.33
C ASP A 224 -2.39 -14.27 11.36
N ILE A 225 -2.98 -14.76 10.29
CA ILE A 225 -4.40 -15.12 10.24
C ILE A 225 -4.73 -16.13 11.33
N SER A 226 -3.95 -17.19 11.43
CA SER A 226 -4.16 -18.23 12.42
C SER A 226 -3.95 -17.77 13.87
N LYS A 227 -3.02 -16.84 14.08
CA LYS A 227 -2.65 -16.34 15.43
C LYS A 227 -3.58 -15.24 15.94
N HIS A 228 -4.00 -14.33 15.07
CA HIS A 228 -4.64 -13.08 15.47
C HIS A 228 -6.11 -12.96 15.09
N ALA A 229 -6.59 -13.72 14.11
CA ALA A 229 -7.98 -13.68 13.74
C ALA A 229 -8.88 -14.41 14.75
N PRO A 230 -10.15 -13.99 14.92
CA PRO A 230 -11.12 -14.76 15.68
C PRO A 230 -11.20 -16.20 15.16
N LYS A 231 -11.18 -17.18 16.06
CA LYS A 231 -11.11 -18.62 15.68
C LYS A 231 -12.18 -19.04 14.69
N GLU A 232 -13.38 -18.52 14.84
CA GLU A 232 -14.53 -18.78 13.98
C GLU A 232 -14.40 -18.15 12.57
N GLN A 233 -13.50 -17.18 12.39
CA GLN A 233 -13.26 -16.50 11.12
C GLN A 233 -12.04 -17.02 10.36
N VAL A 234 -11.12 -17.74 11.01
CA VAL A 234 -9.85 -18.19 10.38
C VAL A 234 -10.08 -18.92 9.06
N VAL A 235 -11.00 -19.87 9.03
CA VAL A 235 -11.30 -20.65 7.81
C VAL A 235 -11.84 -19.75 6.71
N ARG A 236 -12.75 -18.85 7.03
CA ARG A 236 -13.38 -17.94 6.06
C ARG A 236 -12.36 -16.92 5.51
N ILE A 237 -11.50 -16.40 6.37
CA ILE A 237 -10.43 -15.47 5.96
C ILE A 237 -9.48 -16.18 4.99
N ASN A 238 -9.04 -17.40 5.31
CA ASN A 238 -8.20 -18.19 4.41
C ASN A 238 -8.89 -18.51 3.09
N GLN A 239 -10.19 -18.80 3.10
CA GLN A 239 -10.95 -19.03 1.88
C GLN A 239 -11.00 -17.79 0.97
N VAL A 240 -11.27 -16.62 1.54
CA VAL A 240 -11.24 -15.36 0.78
C VAL A 240 -9.84 -15.09 0.26
N TRP A 241 -8.83 -15.18 1.11
CA TRP A 241 -7.42 -14.98 0.76
C TRP A 241 -6.99 -15.84 -0.43
N ASN A 242 -7.25 -17.13 -0.35
CA ASN A 242 -6.89 -18.08 -1.40
C ASN A 242 -7.71 -17.90 -2.70
N SER A 243 -8.87 -17.25 -2.64
CA SER A 243 -9.70 -16.98 -3.82
C SER A 243 -9.22 -15.76 -4.63
N ILE A 244 -8.37 -14.90 -4.08
CA ILE A 244 -7.98 -13.63 -4.72
C ILE A 244 -7.44 -13.84 -6.15
N PRO A 245 -6.50 -14.75 -6.42
CA PRO A 245 -6.02 -14.96 -7.78
C PRO A 245 -7.15 -15.33 -8.76
N SER A 246 -8.06 -16.20 -8.37
CA SER A 246 -9.21 -16.58 -9.20
C SER A 246 -10.23 -15.46 -9.37
N GLN A 247 -10.42 -14.61 -8.36
CA GLN A 247 -11.27 -13.41 -8.47
C GLN A 247 -10.73 -12.45 -9.53
N LEU A 248 -9.40 -12.24 -9.55
CA LEU A 248 -8.75 -11.31 -10.46
C LEU A 248 -8.54 -11.87 -11.87
N ALA A 249 -8.51 -13.19 -12.03
CA ALA A 249 -8.36 -13.86 -13.32
C ALA A 249 -9.62 -13.80 -14.19
N LYS A 250 -10.77 -13.42 -13.64
CA LYS A 250 -12.01 -13.24 -14.41
C LYS A 250 -11.94 -11.97 -15.26
N GLU A 251 -12.61 -11.98 -16.39
CA GLU A 251 -12.76 -10.80 -17.24
C GLU A 251 -13.39 -9.63 -16.44
N ASN A 252 -14.50 -9.89 -15.77
CA ASN A 252 -15.08 -8.99 -14.78
C ASN A 252 -14.54 -9.34 -13.40
N LYS A 253 -13.76 -8.43 -12.82
CA LYS A 253 -13.08 -8.63 -11.54
C LYS A 253 -13.96 -8.35 -10.31
N LYS A 254 -15.25 -8.04 -10.50
CA LYS A 254 -16.20 -7.93 -9.38
C LYS A 254 -16.09 -9.16 -8.49
N PHE A 255 -15.98 -8.95 -7.19
CA PHE A 255 -15.89 -10.03 -6.21
C PHE A 255 -17.15 -10.90 -6.23
N ILE A 256 -16.97 -12.19 -6.38
CA ILE A 256 -18.06 -13.16 -6.44
C ILE A 256 -17.90 -14.19 -5.32
N TYR A 257 -18.84 -14.22 -4.41
CA TYR A 257 -18.80 -15.12 -3.25
C TYR A 257 -18.77 -16.60 -3.65
N GLY A 258 -19.42 -16.96 -4.74
CA GLY A 258 -19.41 -18.32 -5.29
C GLY A 258 -18.02 -18.82 -5.73
N VAL A 259 -17.09 -17.91 -6.03
CA VAL A 259 -15.68 -18.24 -6.32
C VAL A 259 -14.92 -18.62 -5.03
N VAL A 260 -15.32 -18.05 -3.90
CA VAL A 260 -14.76 -18.40 -2.58
C VAL A 260 -15.17 -19.83 -2.21
N LYS A 261 -16.46 -20.11 -2.29
CA LYS A 261 -17.07 -21.41 -2.02
C LYS A 261 -18.45 -21.47 -2.65
N GLN A 262 -18.81 -22.62 -3.23
CA GLN A 262 -20.15 -22.82 -3.78
C GLN A 262 -21.23 -22.56 -2.71
N GLY A 263 -22.20 -21.71 -3.04
CA GLY A 263 -23.28 -21.34 -2.14
C GLY A 263 -22.92 -20.29 -1.09
N ALA A 264 -21.72 -19.71 -1.15
CA ALA A 264 -21.29 -18.64 -0.23
C ALA A 264 -22.16 -17.39 -0.37
N ARG A 265 -22.46 -16.76 0.75
CA ARG A 265 -23.27 -15.54 0.84
C ARG A 265 -22.46 -14.40 1.47
N ALA A 266 -22.80 -13.15 1.11
CA ALA A 266 -22.16 -11.96 1.62
C ALA A 266 -22.08 -11.96 3.17
N LYS A 267 -23.19 -12.21 3.85
CA LYS A 267 -23.27 -12.23 5.32
C LYS A 267 -22.30 -13.19 6.01
N ASP A 268 -21.87 -14.24 5.30
CA ASP A 268 -20.96 -15.23 5.86
C ASP A 268 -19.49 -14.82 5.77
N TYR A 269 -19.15 -13.87 4.88
CA TYR A 269 -17.77 -13.48 4.57
C TYR A 269 -17.44 -12.01 4.79
N GLU A 270 -18.40 -11.16 5.15
CA GLU A 270 -18.17 -9.72 5.36
C GLU A 270 -17.09 -9.45 6.40
N LEU A 271 -17.14 -10.15 7.54
CA LEU A 271 -16.12 -10.00 8.59
C LEU A 271 -14.75 -10.50 8.15
N ALA A 272 -14.71 -11.58 7.38
CA ALA A 272 -13.46 -12.12 6.85
C ALA A 272 -12.79 -11.15 5.87
N ILE A 273 -13.57 -10.55 4.98
CA ILE A 273 -13.08 -9.53 4.04
C ILE A 273 -12.60 -8.30 4.80
N GLN A 274 -13.37 -7.83 5.77
CA GLN A 274 -13.00 -6.66 6.57
C GLN A 274 -11.69 -6.90 7.34
N TRP A 275 -11.50 -8.10 7.87
CA TRP A 275 -10.24 -8.46 8.52
C TRP A 275 -9.03 -8.33 7.58
N LEU A 276 -9.15 -8.81 6.34
CA LEU A 276 -8.08 -8.70 5.35
C LEU A 276 -7.80 -7.23 4.96
N ILE A 277 -8.84 -6.42 4.86
CA ILE A 277 -8.71 -4.97 4.61
C ILE A 277 -7.99 -4.29 5.77
N ASP A 278 -8.42 -4.56 7.00
CA ASP A 278 -7.85 -3.98 8.21
C ASP A 278 -6.39 -4.42 8.43
N ALA A 279 -6.03 -5.61 7.98
CA ALA A 279 -4.64 -6.07 7.99
C ALA A 279 -3.76 -5.43 6.91
N GLY A 280 -4.35 -4.70 5.97
CA GLY A 280 -3.65 -4.09 4.84
C GLY A 280 -3.24 -5.07 3.75
N LEU A 281 -3.80 -6.28 3.75
CA LEU A 281 -3.42 -7.34 2.82
C LEU A 281 -4.16 -7.25 1.48
N VAL A 282 -5.34 -6.64 1.47
CA VAL A 282 -6.15 -6.42 0.27
C VAL A 282 -6.67 -4.98 0.22
N TYR A 283 -6.88 -4.49 -0.99
CA TYR A 283 -7.51 -3.21 -1.27
C TYR A 283 -8.90 -3.44 -1.83
N LYS A 284 -9.89 -2.89 -1.15
CA LYS A 284 -11.29 -2.94 -1.59
C LYS A 284 -11.60 -1.72 -2.45
N ILE A 285 -11.95 -1.95 -3.70
CA ILE A 285 -12.38 -0.91 -4.63
C ILE A 285 -13.87 -1.08 -4.88
N SER A 286 -14.68 -0.19 -4.32
CA SER A 286 -16.13 -0.24 -4.45
C SER A 286 -16.60 0.36 -5.77
N ARG A 287 -17.72 -0.15 -6.27
CA ARG A 287 -18.42 0.43 -7.41
C ARG A 287 -19.05 1.78 -7.03
N VAL A 288 -19.08 2.73 -7.95
CA VAL A 288 -19.96 3.90 -7.87
C VAL A 288 -21.11 3.77 -8.89
N LYS A 289 -22.29 4.22 -8.51
CA LYS A 289 -23.48 4.19 -9.36
C LYS A 289 -23.52 5.30 -10.39
N THR A 290 -22.88 6.42 -10.07
CA THR A 290 -22.76 7.60 -10.94
C THR A 290 -21.40 8.24 -10.76
N LEU A 291 -21.00 9.09 -11.72
CA LEU A 291 -19.73 9.81 -11.71
C LEU A 291 -19.85 11.23 -11.13
N GLY A 292 -20.74 11.44 -10.18
CA GLY A 292 -20.92 12.71 -9.51
C GLY A 292 -19.96 12.97 -8.37
N LEU A 293 -19.69 14.23 -8.07
CA LEU A 293 -18.91 14.65 -6.90
C LEU A 293 -19.79 14.86 -5.68
N PRO A 294 -19.34 14.50 -4.49
CA PRO A 294 -18.20 13.62 -4.22
C PRO A 294 -18.54 12.15 -4.53
N LEU A 295 -17.57 11.40 -5.04
CA LEU A 295 -17.79 9.99 -5.43
C LEU A 295 -18.31 9.12 -4.28
N LYS A 296 -17.89 9.41 -3.06
CA LYS A 296 -18.26 8.64 -1.86
C LYS A 296 -19.77 8.47 -1.68
N ILE A 297 -20.58 9.48 -1.97
CA ILE A 297 -22.03 9.40 -1.78
C ILE A 297 -22.73 8.51 -2.82
N HIS A 298 -22.04 8.17 -3.89
CA HIS A 298 -22.54 7.29 -4.96
C HIS A 298 -22.04 5.85 -4.84
N GLU A 299 -21.36 5.53 -3.75
CA GLU A 299 -20.80 4.20 -3.50
C GLU A 299 -21.90 3.13 -3.43
N ASP A 300 -21.68 2.03 -4.15
CA ASP A 300 -22.48 0.82 -4.06
C ASP A 300 -21.73 -0.21 -3.21
N ILE A 301 -22.11 -0.33 -1.97
CA ILE A 301 -21.44 -1.23 -1.01
C ILE A 301 -21.59 -2.71 -1.35
N SER A 302 -22.56 -3.07 -2.21
CA SER A 302 -22.82 -4.46 -2.59
C SER A 302 -21.90 -4.98 -3.70
N ALA A 303 -21.22 -4.10 -4.42
CA ALA A 303 -20.37 -4.46 -5.54
C ALA A 303 -18.97 -3.85 -5.36
N PHE A 304 -17.96 -4.70 -5.36
CA PHE A 304 -16.57 -4.30 -5.16
C PHE A 304 -15.61 -5.27 -5.83
N LYS A 305 -14.38 -4.82 -5.99
CA LYS A 305 -13.23 -5.64 -6.40
C LYS A 305 -12.26 -5.73 -5.23
N LEU A 306 -11.54 -6.84 -5.09
CA LEU A 306 -10.43 -6.97 -4.14
C LEU A 306 -9.13 -7.17 -4.90
N TYR A 307 -8.20 -6.25 -4.68
CA TYR A 307 -6.83 -6.34 -5.19
C TYR A 307 -5.88 -6.71 -4.05
N LEU A 308 -4.79 -7.38 -4.41
CA LEU A 308 -3.74 -7.72 -3.44
C LEU A 308 -2.83 -6.51 -3.19
N LEU A 309 -2.27 -6.42 -2.00
CA LEU A 309 -1.37 -5.30 -1.63
C LEU A 309 -0.12 -5.21 -2.52
N ASP A 310 0.24 -6.28 -3.20
CA ASP A 310 1.46 -6.35 -4.01
C ASP A 310 1.34 -7.33 -5.19
N CYS A 311 1.75 -6.88 -6.37
CA CYS A 311 1.66 -7.71 -7.58
C CYS A 311 2.68 -8.86 -7.58
N GLY A 312 3.83 -8.71 -6.93
CA GLY A 312 4.80 -9.79 -6.79
C GLY A 312 4.26 -10.95 -5.95
N LEU A 313 3.58 -10.63 -4.85
CA LEU A 313 2.90 -11.63 -4.02
C LEU A 313 1.73 -12.29 -4.77
N LEU A 314 1.03 -11.53 -5.62
CA LEU A 314 -0.02 -12.10 -6.47
C LEU A 314 0.54 -13.19 -7.40
N GLY A 315 1.70 -12.95 -8.00
CA GLY A 315 2.40 -13.92 -8.84
C GLY A 315 2.78 -15.19 -8.07
N ALA A 316 3.28 -15.04 -6.85
CA ALA A 316 3.61 -16.17 -5.98
C ALA A 316 2.37 -16.98 -5.57
N MET A 317 1.28 -16.30 -5.20
CA MET A 317 0.00 -16.96 -4.85
C MET A 317 -0.61 -17.70 -6.03
N SER A 318 -0.53 -17.12 -7.23
CA SER A 318 -1.06 -17.71 -8.46
C SER A 318 -0.17 -18.83 -9.02
N LYS A 319 1.02 -19.04 -8.44
CA LYS A 319 2.03 -19.96 -8.99
C LYS A 319 2.44 -19.59 -10.42
N THR A 320 2.41 -18.31 -10.78
CA THR A 320 2.77 -17.83 -12.11
C THR A 320 4.26 -18.07 -12.38
N PRO A 321 4.62 -18.80 -13.44
CA PRO A 321 6.03 -18.99 -13.79
C PRO A 321 6.71 -17.64 -14.05
N PRO A 322 7.91 -17.39 -13.49
CA PRO A 322 8.64 -16.14 -13.70
C PRO A 322 8.84 -15.77 -15.16
N ALA A 323 9.07 -16.75 -16.03
CA ALA A 323 9.25 -16.55 -17.46
C ALA A 323 8.04 -15.89 -18.15
N MET A 324 6.82 -16.13 -17.66
CA MET A 324 5.60 -15.49 -18.18
C MET A 324 5.61 -13.98 -17.98
N LEU A 325 6.25 -13.50 -16.91
CA LEU A 325 6.32 -12.09 -16.58
C LEU A 325 7.52 -11.40 -17.20
N LEU A 326 8.68 -12.07 -17.25
CA LEU A 326 9.94 -11.50 -17.71
C LEU A 326 10.08 -11.49 -19.24
N LEU A 327 9.55 -12.50 -19.93
CA LEU A 327 9.73 -12.63 -21.37
C LEU A 327 8.67 -11.86 -22.16
N PRO A 328 9.04 -11.27 -23.30
CA PRO A 328 8.07 -10.75 -24.25
C PRO A 328 7.21 -11.92 -24.76
N SER A 329 5.93 -11.87 -24.59
CA SER A 329 5.02 -12.85 -25.17
C SER A 329 4.05 -12.15 -26.09
N ASN A 330 3.75 -12.78 -27.21
CA ASN A 330 2.67 -12.36 -28.11
C ASN A 330 1.30 -12.76 -27.55
N ASP A 331 1.29 -13.58 -26.51
CA ASP A 331 0.09 -14.06 -25.85
C ASP A 331 -0.09 -13.32 -24.52
N ASN A 332 -1.07 -12.43 -24.49
CA ASN A 332 -1.37 -11.58 -23.33
C ASN A 332 -2.22 -12.28 -22.27
N THR A 333 -2.46 -13.57 -22.41
CA THR A 333 -3.21 -14.34 -21.42
C THR A 333 -2.52 -14.29 -20.06
N GLY A 334 -3.22 -13.77 -19.05
CA GLY A 334 -2.76 -13.69 -17.66
C GLY A 334 -1.98 -12.44 -17.25
N LYS A 335 -1.65 -11.51 -18.19
CA LYS A 335 -0.97 -10.25 -17.83
C LYS A 335 -1.93 -9.14 -17.38
N GLY A 336 -3.19 -9.20 -17.82
CA GLY A 336 -4.20 -8.21 -17.44
C GLY A 336 -4.42 -8.12 -15.94
N ASP A 337 -4.37 -9.27 -15.26
CA ASP A 337 -4.57 -9.37 -13.81
C ASP A 337 -3.48 -8.63 -13.03
N PHE A 338 -2.23 -8.83 -13.43
CA PHE A 338 -1.07 -8.13 -12.84
C PHE A 338 -1.11 -6.65 -13.13
N THR A 339 -1.45 -6.26 -14.34
CA THR A 339 -1.47 -4.87 -14.79
C THR A 339 -2.49 -4.04 -13.99
N GLU A 340 -3.70 -4.55 -13.86
CA GLU A 340 -4.75 -3.85 -13.11
C GLU A 340 -4.44 -3.80 -11.60
N ASN A 341 -3.93 -4.91 -11.04
CA ASN A 341 -3.48 -4.94 -9.65
C ASN A 341 -2.29 -3.98 -9.42
N PHE A 342 -1.35 -3.93 -10.35
CA PHE A 342 -0.24 -2.98 -10.31
C PHE A 342 -0.75 -1.54 -10.26
N VAL A 343 -1.68 -1.15 -11.13
CA VAL A 343 -2.25 0.20 -11.14
C VAL A 343 -2.96 0.49 -9.82
N CYS A 344 -3.74 -0.44 -9.29
CA CYS A 344 -4.38 -0.28 -7.98
C CYS A 344 -3.37 0.02 -6.88
N CYS A 345 -2.27 -0.72 -6.81
CA CYS A 345 -1.21 -0.48 -5.82
C CYS A 345 -0.56 0.90 -5.99
N GLN A 346 -0.33 1.36 -7.23
CA GLN A 346 0.22 2.68 -7.49
C GLN A 346 -0.77 3.79 -7.04
N LEU A 347 -2.06 3.64 -7.31
CA LEU A 347 -3.10 4.58 -6.89
C LEU A 347 -3.22 4.64 -5.35
N GLU A 348 -3.25 3.49 -4.68
CA GLU A 348 -3.32 3.41 -3.21
C GLU A 348 -2.12 4.08 -2.53
N SER A 349 -0.95 4.01 -3.13
CA SER A 349 0.26 4.65 -2.61
C SER A 349 0.19 6.18 -2.57
N LEU A 350 -0.72 6.79 -3.31
CA LEU A 350 -0.97 8.23 -3.33
C LEU A 350 -1.80 8.73 -2.13
N ARG A 351 -2.40 7.84 -1.36
CA ARG A 351 -3.08 8.03 -0.05
C ARG A 351 -4.25 9.01 -0.01
N GLN A 352 -4.29 10.02 -0.85
CA GLN A 352 -5.25 11.14 -0.77
C GLN A 352 -6.32 11.09 -1.85
N ILE A 353 -6.32 10.05 -2.67
CA ILE A 353 -7.22 9.93 -3.81
C ILE A 353 -8.32 8.93 -3.47
N PRO A 354 -9.60 9.33 -3.44
CA PRO A 354 -10.71 8.38 -3.45
C PRO A 354 -10.69 7.55 -4.73
N ILE A 355 -10.71 6.22 -4.58
CA ILE A 355 -10.58 5.27 -5.68
C ILE A 355 -11.80 4.36 -5.70
N TYR A 356 -12.47 4.32 -6.85
CA TYR A 356 -13.64 3.49 -7.12
C TYR A 356 -13.51 2.85 -8.49
N TYR A 357 -14.47 2.04 -8.87
CA TYR A 357 -14.70 1.65 -10.27
C TYR A 357 -16.15 1.94 -10.65
N TYR A 358 -16.44 1.90 -11.93
CA TYR A 358 -17.79 2.11 -12.45
C TYR A 358 -18.17 1.01 -13.42
N SER A 359 -19.38 0.51 -13.29
CA SER A 359 -20.03 -0.33 -14.28
C SER A 359 -21.49 0.05 -14.39
N LYS A 360 -22.01 0.09 -15.61
CA LYS A 360 -23.41 0.35 -15.86
C LYS A 360 -24.21 -0.94 -15.79
N GLU A 361 -25.32 -0.92 -15.04
CA GLU A 361 -26.22 -2.09 -14.98
C GLU A 361 -26.73 -2.46 -16.37
N ASN A 362 -26.81 -3.77 -16.64
CA ASN A 362 -27.26 -4.33 -17.90
C ASN A 362 -26.49 -3.83 -19.15
N SER A 363 -25.23 -3.47 -18.99
CA SER A 363 -24.35 -2.98 -20.05
C SER A 363 -22.96 -3.58 -19.91
N GLN A 364 -22.23 -3.62 -21.02
CA GLN A 364 -20.81 -3.97 -21.02
C GLN A 364 -19.91 -2.78 -20.69
N LEU A 365 -20.48 -1.60 -20.39
CA LEU A 365 -19.71 -0.42 -20.06
C LEU A 365 -19.14 -0.57 -18.66
N GLU A 366 -17.81 -0.65 -18.57
CA GLU A 366 -17.05 -0.70 -17.34
C GLU A 366 -15.84 0.23 -17.44
N LEU A 367 -15.55 0.93 -16.34
CA LEU A 367 -14.32 1.68 -16.13
C LEU A 367 -13.54 1.01 -15.02
N ASP A 368 -12.30 0.65 -15.28
CA ASP A 368 -11.46 -0.11 -14.34
C ASP A 368 -11.29 0.63 -13.02
N PHE A 369 -11.06 1.95 -13.08
CA PHE A 369 -11.05 2.82 -11.93
C PHE A 369 -11.75 4.15 -12.24
N VAL A 370 -12.26 4.77 -11.19
CA VAL A 370 -12.73 6.15 -11.17
C VAL A 370 -12.11 6.82 -9.96
N ILE A 371 -11.36 7.87 -10.18
CA ILE A 371 -10.68 8.58 -9.10
C ILE A 371 -11.18 10.01 -8.97
N GLN A 372 -11.10 10.53 -7.75
CA GLN A 372 -11.41 11.93 -7.45
C GLN A 372 -10.12 12.65 -7.07
N VAL A 373 -9.77 13.66 -7.87
CA VAL A 373 -8.62 14.53 -7.60
C VAL A 373 -9.13 15.96 -7.49
N GLY A 374 -9.20 16.46 -6.25
CA GLY A 374 -9.83 17.76 -5.99
C GLY A 374 -11.28 17.81 -6.46
N MET A 375 -11.59 18.72 -7.35
CA MET A 375 -12.91 18.91 -7.96
C MET A 375 -13.10 18.11 -9.25
N GLN A 376 -12.19 17.21 -9.58
CA GLN A 376 -12.24 16.45 -10.82
C GLN A 376 -12.56 14.99 -10.56
N VAL A 377 -13.47 14.43 -11.35
CA VAL A 377 -13.70 13.00 -11.48
C VAL A 377 -12.96 12.52 -12.73
N ILE A 378 -12.06 11.59 -12.59
CA ILE A 378 -11.25 11.07 -13.69
C ILE A 378 -11.57 9.59 -13.89
N PRO A 379 -12.23 9.23 -15.02
CA PRO A 379 -12.41 7.84 -15.41
C PRO A 379 -11.09 7.28 -15.94
N VAL A 380 -10.75 6.09 -15.49
CA VAL A 380 -9.46 5.42 -15.77
C VAL A 380 -9.71 4.07 -16.42
N GLU A 381 -9.03 3.83 -17.52
CA GLU A 381 -8.94 2.54 -18.18
C GLU A 381 -7.52 2.00 -18.13
N VAL A 382 -7.37 0.72 -17.88
CA VAL A 382 -6.09 0.02 -17.81
C VAL A 382 -6.02 -1.00 -18.93
N LYS A 383 -4.97 -0.92 -19.74
CA LYS A 383 -4.70 -1.84 -20.85
C LYS A 383 -3.35 -2.51 -20.67
N ALA A 384 -3.32 -3.83 -20.69
CA ALA A 384 -2.07 -4.58 -20.65
C ALA A 384 -1.28 -4.52 -21.98
N GLU A 385 -1.88 -3.97 -23.01
CA GLU A 385 -1.40 -3.97 -24.40
C GLU A 385 -1.15 -2.55 -24.92
N GLU A 386 -0.68 -2.50 -26.17
CA GLU A 386 -0.55 -1.24 -26.92
C GLU A 386 -1.84 -0.79 -27.60
N ASN A 387 -2.87 -1.64 -27.59
CA ASN A 387 -4.15 -1.33 -28.23
C ASN A 387 -4.84 -0.17 -27.53
N LEU A 388 -5.08 0.91 -28.27
CA LEU A 388 -5.67 2.14 -27.79
C LEU A 388 -7.19 2.23 -28.02
N GLN A 389 -7.87 1.13 -28.35
CA GLN A 389 -9.33 1.15 -28.41
C GLN A 389 -9.92 1.22 -26.99
N SER A 390 -10.69 2.27 -26.72
CA SER A 390 -11.23 2.58 -25.40
C SER A 390 -12.72 2.92 -25.51
N LYS A 391 -13.53 1.93 -25.86
CA LYS A 391 -14.96 2.12 -26.10
C LYS A 391 -15.71 2.67 -24.89
N SER A 392 -15.50 2.07 -23.72
CA SER A 392 -16.18 2.49 -22.49
C SER A 392 -15.73 3.88 -22.05
N LEU A 393 -14.43 4.17 -22.13
CA LEU A 393 -13.88 5.46 -21.77
C LEU A 393 -14.39 6.58 -22.70
N LYS A 394 -14.38 6.33 -24.01
CA LYS A 394 -14.91 7.28 -25.02
C LYS A 394 -16.40 7.54 -24.84
N ALA A 395 -17.19 6.49 -24.58
CA ALA A 395 -18.61 6.63 -24.31
C ALA A 395 -18.90 7.45 -23.05
N THR A 396 -18.12 7.27 -22.02
CA THR A 396 -18.22 8.03 -20.77
C THR A 396 -17.90 9.51 -20.98
N ILE A 397 -16.80 9.82 -21.64
CA ILE A 397 -16.39 11.21 -21.92
C ILE A 397 -17.43 11.94 -22.79
N ALA A 398 -17.99 11.25 -23.77
CA ALA A 398 -19.03 11.82 -24.63
C ALA A 398 -20.29 12.19 -23.84
N LYS A 399 -20.60 11.46 -22.78
CA LYS A 399 -21.78 11.69 -21.92
C LYS A 399 -21.59 12.84 -20.93
N TYR A 400 -20.37 13.12 -20.50
CA TYR A 400 -20.05 14.12 -19.47
C TYR A 400 -19.17 15.23 -20.06
N PRO A 401 -19.76 16.35 -20.53
CA PRO A 401 -18.99 17.45 -21.11
C PRO A 401 -17.93 18.00 -20.15
N GLY A 402 -16.71 18.16 -20.64
CA GLY A 402 -15.56 18.64 -19.85
C GLY A 402 -14.81 17.56 -19.05
N MET A 403 -15.32 16.34 -19.02
CA MET A 403 -14.61 15.22 -18.40
C MET A 403 -13.48 14.73 -19.30
N LYS A 404 -12.31 14.56 -18.72
CA LYS A 404 -11.13 14.01 -19.43
C LYS A 404 -10.87 12.59 -18.94
N GLY A 405 -10.64 11.68 -19.88
CA GLY A 405 -10.30 10.29 -19.58
C GLY A 405 -8.81 10.08 -19.41
N LEU A 406 -8.45 9.11 -18.60
CA LEU A 406 -7.09 8.66 -18.38
C LEU A 406 -6.98 7.19 -18.76
N ARG A 407 -5.98 6.84 -19.55
CA ARG A 407 -5.68 5.46 -19.91
C ARG A 407 -4.24 5.15 -19.60
N PHE A 408 -4.03 4.08 -18.83
CA PHE A 408 -2.72 3.49 -18.62
C PHE A 408 -2.57 2.27 -19.54
N SER A 409 -1.53 2.28 -20.36
CA SER A 409 -1.26 1.23 -21.35
C SER A 409 0.23 1.01 -21.54
N MET A 410 0.58 0.08 -22.42
CA MET A 410 1.98 -0.11 -22.84
C MET A 410 2.42 0.90 -23.92
N SER A 411 1.52 1.75 -24.40
CA SER A 411 1.85 2.80 -25.36
C SER A 411 2.45 4.03 -24.66
N ASP A 412 3.20 4.82 -25.43
CA ASP A 412 3.81 6.05 -24.95
C ASP A 412 2.78 7.13 -24.58
N TYR A 413 3.23 8.16 -23.87
CA TYR A 413 2.41 9.32 -23.53
C TYR A 413 1.81 9.97 -24.78
N ARG A 414 0.51 10.22 -24.75
CA ARG A 414 -0.23 10.82 -25.85
C ARG A 414 -1.54 11.43 -25.37
N GLU A 415 -1.85 12.63 -25.84
CA GLU A 415 -3.17 13.24 -25.68
C GLU A 415 -3.93 13.20 -26.99
N GLN A 416 -5.11 12.63 -26.99
CA GLN A 416 -5.97 12.52 -28.16
C GLN A 416 -7.44 12.33 -27.77
N ASP A 417 -8.33 13.08 -28.41
CA ASP A 417 -9.79 12.91 -28.28
C ASP A 417 -10.31 12.96 -26.84
N GLY A 418 -9.72 13.83 -26.00
CA GLY A 418 -10.11 13.97 -24.59
C GLY A 418 -9.56 12.88 -23.67
N ILE A 419 -8.71 11.99 -24.18
CA ILE A 419 -8.05 10.93 -23.43
C ILE A 419 -6.55 11.22 -23.37
N THR A 420 -6.00 11.17 -22.16
CA THR A 420 -4.55 11.13 -21.95
C THR A 420 -4.12 9.69 -21.75
N ASN A 421 -3.27 9.20 -22.65
CA ASN A 421 -2.61 7.92 -22.49
C ASN A 421 -1.28 8.13 -21.78
N VAL A 422 -1.06 7.42 -20.68
CA VAL A 422 0.19 7.41 -19.93
C VAL A 422 0.75 6.00 -19.94
N PRO A 423 2.04 5.80 -20.20
CA PRO A 423 2.61 4.47 -20.09
C PRO A 423 2.45 3.96 -18.66
N LEU A 424 2.17 2.67 -18.50
CA LEU A 424 1.88 2.04 -17.21
C LEU A 424 2.93 2.36 -16.14
N TYR A 425 4.21 2.33 -16.50
CA TYR A 425 5.31 2.66 -15.59
C TYR A 425 5.32 4.14 -15.15
N GLY A 426 4.60 5.02 -15.83
CA GLY A 426 4.43 6.43 -15.48
C GLY A 426 3.17 6.76 -14.70
N ALA A 427 2.35 5.79 -14.36
CA ALA A 427 1.02 6.01 -13.78
C ALA A 427 1.06 6.85 -12.49
N ARG A 428 1.87 6.47 -11.52
CA ARG A 428 1.97 7.19 -10.25
C ARG A 428 2.57 8.58 -10.43
N GLY A 429 3.69 8.68 -11.16
CA GLY A 429 4.37 9.96 -11.38
C GLY A 429 3.48 10.98 -12.09
N TYR A 430 2.69 10.54 -13.07
CA TYR A 430 1.70 11.40 -13.73
C TYR A 430 0.66 11.94 -12.77
N LEU A 431 0.08 11.09 -11.92
CA LEU A 431 -0.97 11.49 -10.98
C LEU A 431 -0.44 12.32 -9.82
N GLU A 432 0.78 12.09 -9.37
CA GLU A 432 1.39 12.87 -8.29
C GLU A 432 1.50 14.37 -8.64
N ALA A 433 1.62 14.69 -9.92
CA ALA A 433 1.65 16.09 -10.39
C ALA A 433 0.32 16.84 -10.18
N PHE A 434 -0.79 16.14 -9.91
CA PHE A 434 -2.11 16.73 -9.64
C PHE A 434 -2.42 16.91 -8.15
N ILE A 435 -1.62 16.34 -7.27
CA ILE A 435 -1.78 16.36 -5.83
C ILE A 435 -0.86 17.41 -5.21
#